data_945b6b17edfe8d66236787d25ccd9ed2
#
_entry.id   945b6b17edfe8d66236787d25ccd9ed2
#
_cell.length_a   1.000
_cell.length_b   1.000
_cell.length_c   1.000
_cell.angle_alpha   90.00
_cell.angle_beta   90.00
_cell.angle_gamma   90.00
#
_symmetry.space_group_name_H-M   'P 1'
#
loop_
_entity.id
_entity.type
_entity.pdbx_description
1 polymer ?
#
loop_
_entity_poly.entity_id
_entity_poly.type
_entity_poly.pdbx_seq_one_letter_code
_entity_poly.pdbx_strand_id
1 'polypeptide(L)' 'MKFQDFFLPKISRSDPEVRKKAVREEIDVELLKQVMKKDADPEVRNLARERLHKLRPELEIA' A
#
# COMPACT_ATOMS: atom_id res chain seq x y z
N MET A 1 7.71 9.24 19.12
CA MET A 1 7.49 8.14 18.22
C MET A 1 6.55 8.53 17.11
N LYS A 2 6.83 8.04 15.96
CA LYS A 2 6.03 8.40 14.83
C LYS A 2 4.87 7.45 14.69
N PHE A 3 3.78 8.00 14.37
CA PHE A 3 2.62 7.19 14.15
C PHE A 3 2.84 6.21 12.98
N GLN A 4 3.76 6.54 12.09
CA GLN A 4 4.14 5.63 11.02
C GLN A 4 4.69 4.31 11.52
N ASP A 5 5.43 4.35 12.63
CA ASP A 5 5.99 3.14 13.20
C ASP A 5 4.92 2.17 13.61
N PHE A 6 3.74 2.68 13.87
CA PHE A 6 2.63 1.87 14.26
C PHE A 6 2.00 1.15 13.08
N PHE A 7 1.88 1.83 11.94
CA PHE A 7 1.21 1.25 10.78
C PHE A 7 2.14 0.51 9.85
N LEU A 8 3.39 0.93 9.78
CA LEU A 8 4.28 0.45 8.76
C LEU A 8 4.95 -0.90 8.98
N PRO A 9 4.95 -1.49 10.20
CA PRO A 9 5.71 -2.73 10.36
C PRO A 9 5.43 -3.80 9.32
N LYS A 10 4.18 -3.97 8.92
CA LYS A 10 3.85 -4.96 7.91
C LYS A 10 4.05 -4.44 6.50
N ILE A 11 3.60 -3.23 6.26
CA ILE A 11 3.60 -2.67 4.91
C ILE A 11 5.00 -2.27 4.48
N SER A 12 5.92 -2.15 5.43
CA SER A 12 7.31 -1.80 5.16
C SER A 12 8.27 -2.96 5.33
N ARG A 13 7.77 -4.15 5.58
CA ARG A 13 8.66 -5.30 5.75
C ARG A 13 9.43 -5.58 4.48
N SER A 14 10.62 -6.15 4.65
CA SER A 14 11.43 -6.47 3.49
C SER A 14 10.84 -7.62 2.68
N ASP A 15 10.02 -8.46 3.30
CA ASP A 15 9.38 -9.57 2.61
C ASP A 15 8.19 -9.05 1.79
N PRO A 16 8.26 -9.13 0.46
CA PRO A 16 7.16 -8.61 -0.36
C PRO A 16 5.83 -9.33 -0.13
N GLU A 17 5.86 -10.59 0.28
CA GLU A 17 4.60 -11.29 0.55
C GLU A 17 3.88 -10.69 1.74
N VAL A 18 4.63 -10.28 2.77
CA VAL A 18 4.04 -9.61 3.92
C VAL A 18 3.47 -8.26 3.52
N ARG A 19 4.21 -7.53 2.68
CA ARG A 19 3.72 -6.22 2.20
C ARG A 19 2.47 -6.38 1.34
N LYS A 20 2.42 -7.40 0.50
CA LYS A 20 1.24 -7.65 -0.32
C LYS A 20 0.01 -7.91 0.53
N LYS A 21 0.17 -8.72 1.57
CA LYS A 21 -0.95 -9.00 2.46
C LYS A 21 -1.41 -7.73 3.15
N ALA A 22 -0.49 -6.92 3.63
CA ALA A 22 -0.82 -5.67 4.30
C ALA A 22 -1.58 -4.74 3.36
N VAL A 23 -1.16 -4.68 2.11
CA VAL A 23 -1.83 -3.83 1.12
C VAL A 23 -3.26 -4.29 0.87
N ARG A 24 -3.48 -5.60 0.80
CA ARG A 24 -4.82 -6.12 0.56
C ARG A 24 -5.80 -5.75 1.66
N GLU A 25 -5.30 -5.53 2.86
CA GLU A 25 -6.13 -5.23 4.02
C GLU A 25 -6.18 -3.75 4.35
N GLU A 26 -5.34 -2.95 3.73
CA GLU A 26 -5.21 -1.54 4.06
C GLU A 26 -6.40 -0.75 3.53
N ILE A 27 -6.85 0.22 4.32
CA ILE A 27 -7.93 1.11 3.90
C ILE A 27 -7.51 2.58 3.89
N ASP A 28 -6.29 2.88 4.32
CA ASP A 28 -5.78 4.25 4.34
C ASP A 28 -5.33 4.62 2.94
N VAL A 29 -6.11 5.49 2.29
CA VAL A 29 -5.87 5.88 0.91
C VAL A 29 -4.51 6.55 0.75
N GLU A 30 -4.13 7.40 1.69
CA GLU A 30 -2.85 8.11 1.56
C GLU A 30 -1.67 7.14 1.67
N LEU A 31 -1.77 6.18 2.57
CA LEU A 31 -0.73 5.18 2.71
C LEU A 31 -0.62 4.33 1.45
N LEU A 32 -1.75 3.92 0.90
CA LEU A 32 -1.76 3.14 -0.32
C LEU A 32 -1.16 3.92 -1.49
N LYS A 33 -1.41 5.22 -1.56
CA LYS A 33 -0.80 6.05 -2.59
C LYS A 33 0.72 6.04 -2.48
N GLN A 34 1.23 6.11 -1.25
CA GLN A 34 2.68 6.07 -1.05
C GLN A 34 3.26 4.72 -1.45
N VAL A 35 2.59 3.64 -1.08
CA VAL A 35 3.05 2.31 -1.46
C VAL A 35 3.06 2.16 -2.98
N MET A 36 2.01 2.61 -3.63
CA MET A 36 1.91 2.54 -5.09
C MET A 36 3.07 3.25 -5.76
N LYS A 37 3.52 4.36 -5.20
CA LYS A 37 4.58 5.15 -5.79
C LYS A 37 5.98 4.68 -5.43
N LYS A 38 6.16 4.17 -4.21
CA LYS A 38 7.50 4.05 -3.63
C LYS A 38 7.93 2.64 -3.32
N ASP A 39 7.05 1.66 -3.31
CA ASP A 39 7.46 0.31 -2.99
C ASP A 39 8.42 -0.21 -4.06
N ALA A 40 9.44 -0.93 -3.63
CA ALA A 40 10.45 -1.44 -4.54
C ALA A 40 9.92 -2.56 -5.43
N ASP A 41 8.92 -3.28 -4.97
CA ASP A 41 8.40 -4.44 -5.69
C ASP A 41 7.25 -4.02 -6.59
N PRO A 42 7.35 -4.24 -7.92
CA PRO A 42 6.28 -3.83 -8.82
C PRO A 42 4.94 -4.52 -8.55
N GLU A 43 4.97 -5.75 -8.03
CA GLU A 43 3.71 -6.42 -7.70
C GLU A 43 3.03 -5.76 -6.51
N VAL A 44 3.81 -5.31 -5.53
CA VAL A 44 3.24 -4.58 -4.40
C VAL A 44 2.65 -3.26 -4.87
N ARG A 45 3.36 -2.55 -5.75
CA ARG A 45 2.84 -1.30 -6.31
C ARG A 45 1.51 -1.52 -7.03
N ASN A 46 1.43 -2.59 -7.82
CA ASN A 46 0.21 -2.90 -8.55
C ASN A 46 -0.93 -3.25 -7.63
N LEU A 47 -0.66 -4.01 -6.57
CA LEU A 47 -1.69 -4.34 -5.59
C LEU A 47 -2.21 -3.10 -4.89
N ALA A 48 -1.32 -2.17 -4.57
CA ALA A 48 -1.74 -0.92 -3.94
C ALA A 48 -2.65 -0.13 -4.87
N ARG A 49 -2.32 -0.10 -6.16
CA ARG A 49 -3.15 0.59 -7.14
C ARG A 49 -4.52 -0.07 -7.25
N GLU A 50 -4.55 -1.39 -7.31
CA GLU A 50 -5.82 -2.10 -7.40
C GLU A 50 -6.67 -1.87 -6.15
N ARG A 51 -6.03 -1.87 -4.99
CA ARG A 51 -6.73 -1.63 -3.75
C ARG A 51 -7.32 -0.21 -3.71
N LEU A 52 -6.53 0.77 -4.13
CA LEU A 52 -7.02 2.15 -4.23
C LEU A 52 -8.21 2.25 -5.16
N HIS A 53 -8.15 1.57 -6.29
CA HIS A 53 -9.24 1.61 -7.25
C HIS A 53 -10.52 1.03 -6.65
N LYS A 54 -10.40 -0.02 -5.85
CA LYS A 54 -11.56 -0.61 -5.19
C LYS A 54 -12.15 0.32 -4.13
N LEU A 55 -11.28 0.98 -3.37
CA LEU A 55 -11.74 1.85 -2.30
C LEU A 55 -12.28 3.17 -2.82
N ARG A 56 -11.66 3.70 -3.85
CA ARG A 56 -11.99 5.01 -4.39
C ARG A 56 -11.98 4.94 -5.91
N PRO A 57 -13.01 4.35 -6.51
CA PRO A 57 -13.02 4.20 -7.97
C PRO A 57 -13.07 5.51 -8.72
N GLU A 58 -13.47 6.58 -8.05
CA GLU A 58 -13.51 7.90 -8.68
C GLU A 58 -12.12 8.51 -8.88
N LEU A 59 -11.09 7.96 -8.24
CA LEU A 59 -9.74 8.48 -8.41
C LEU A 59 -9.17 7.99 -9.73
N GLU A 60 -8.46 8.89 -10.41
CA GLU A 60 -7.71 8.50 -11.60
C GLU A 60 -6.33 8.06 -11.17
N ILE A 61 -6.09 6.77 -11.25
CA ILE A 61 -4.82 6.19 -10.83
C ILE A 61 -4.13 5.67 -12.06
N ALA A 62 -3.16 6.41 -12.50
CA ALA A 62 -2.43 6.08 -13.74
C ALA A 62 -1.30 5.09 -13.48
#